data_19016ab1c84c5c29ff1c4aa86750be69
#
_entry.id   19016ab1c84c5c29ff1c4aa86750be69
#
_cell.length_a   1.000
_cell.length_b   1.000
_cell.length_c   1.000
_cell.angle_alpha   90.00
_cell.angle_beta   90.00
_cell.angle_gamma   90.00
#
_symmetry.space_group_name_H-M   'P 1'
#
loop_
_entity.id
_entity.type
_entity.pdbx_description
1 polymer ?
#
loop_
_entity_poly.entity_id
_entity_poly.type
_entity_poly.pdbx_seq_one_letter_code
_entity_poly.pdbx_strand_id
1 'polypeptide(L)'
;QRQMCIRDRLKEVEMKNMVKNICAAMVISLCAAGHLSATENNPNNDNKFMEENLNLIQEWDKTFPQSDKVNHKKITFHNRYGITLAADLYVPKNVTGKLPAIAISGPFGAVKEQASGLYAQTLAERGFLTIAFDPSYTGESSGQPRYVASPDINTEDFSAAVDYLSTRDDVDAERIGILGICGWGGMALNAAAIDTRIKATVTATMYDMSRVNANGYFDSMNADARHELRRQLNAQRTEDYRNGTFALGGGVVDPLPADAPQFVKDYHAYYKTPRGYHKRSLNSNHGWNKTSPLSFINMPILSYSDEIRSAVLMLHGEKAHSRYFSEDAFKKLQGDNKELLIIPGANHVDLYDNIEVIPFGKIERFFNENLR
;
A
#
# COMPACT_ATOMS: atom_id res chain seq x y z
N GLN A 1 26.92 -40.76 32.38
CA GLN A 1 26.80 -40.00 31.14
C GLN A 1 25.36 -39.72 30.70
N ARG A 2 24.40 -40.66 30.80
CA ARG A 2 22.98 -40.42 30.43
C ARG A 2 22.25 -39.43 31.35
N GLN A 3 22.54 -39.40 32.64
CA GLN A 3 21.91 -38.47 33.58
C GLN A 3 22.40 -37.02 33.43
N MET A 4 23.64 -36.82 33.01
CA MET A 4 24.18 -35.48 32.73
C MET A 4 23.50 -34.85 31.50
N CYS A 5 23.22 -35.63 30.45
CA CYS A 5 22.57 -35.15 29.21
C CYS A 5 21.10 -34.72 29.42
N ILE A 6 20.39 -35.34 30.39
CA ILE A 6 18.99 -34.98 30.72
C ILE A 6 18.96 -33.67 31.54
N ARG A 7 19.89 -33.48 32.44
CA ARG A 7 19.99 -32.27 33.28
C ARG A 7 20.35 -31.03 32.46
N ASP A 8 21.18 -31.18 31.45
CA ASP A 8 21.56 -30.08 30.55
C ASP A 8 20.40 -29.69 29.58
N ARG A 9 19.62 -30.67 29.08
CA ARG A 9 18.40 -30.40 28.32
C ARG A 9 17.32 -29.71 29.16
N LEU A 10 17.13 -30.09 30.38
CA LEU A 10 16.16 -29.44 31.28
C LEU A 10 16.54 -27.99 31.55
N LYS A 11 17.81 -27.70 31.80
CA LYS A 11 18.32 -26.32 31.97
C LYS A 11 18.16 -25.48 30.71
N GLU A 12 18.35 -26.07 29.52
CA GLU A 12 18.17 -25.37 28.26
C GLU A 12 16.69 -25.03 28.00
N VAL A 13 15.77 -25.93 28.35
CA VAL A 13 14.32 -25.69 28.25
C VAL A 13 13.86 -24.63 29.28
N GLU A 14 14.36 -24.71 30.53
CA GLU A 14 14.06 -23.70 31.55
C GLU A 14 14.60 -22.32 31.18
N MET A 15 15.81 -22.24 30.60
CA MET A 15 16.40 -20.99 30.16
C MET A 15 15.64 -20.40 28.93
N LYS A 16 15.21 -21.22 27.98
CA LYS A 16 14.37 -20.79 26.84
C LYS A 16 13.00 -20.28 27.31
N ASN A 17 12.39 -20.92 28.31
CA ASN A 17 11.12 -20.46 28.87
C ASN A 17 11.30 -19.18 29.72
N MET A 18 12.40 -19.05 30.45
CA MET A 18 12.72 -17.83 31.19
C MET A 18 12.97 -16.64 30.24
N VAL A 19 13.70 -16.85 29.16
CA VAL A 19 13.93 -15.81 28.13
C VAL A 19 12.63 -15.42 27.46
N LYS A 20 11.76 -16.37 27.08
CA LYS A 20 10.41 -16.07 26.52
C LYS A 20 9.56 -15.25 27.51
N ASN A 21 9.57 -15.60 28.80
CA ASN A 21 8.80 -14.87 29.81
C ASN A 21 9.38 -13.47 30.08
N ILE A 22 10.69 -13.28 30.02
CA ILE A 22 11.34 -11.97 30.16
C ILE A 22 11.05 -11.10 28.94
N CYS A 23 11.12 -11.64 27.71
CA CYS A 23 10.77 -10.92 26.51
C CYS A 23 9.27 -10.55 26.48
N ALA A 24 8.38 -11.47 26.86
CA ALA A 24 6.96 -11.19 26.96
C ALA A 24 6.66 -10.13 28.05
N ALA A 25 7.34 -10.19 29.20
CA ALA A 25 7.19 -9.19 30.26
C ALA A 25 7.72 -7.80 29.85
N MET A 26 8.81 -7.71 29.08
CA MET A 26 9.31 -6.45 28.55
C MET A 26 8.36 -5.83 27.52
N VAL A 27 7.79 -6.61 26.61
CA VAL A 27 6.82 -6.13 25.63
C VAL A 27 5.52 -5.70 26.32
N ILE A 28 5.03 -6.47 27.30
CA ILE A 28 3.84 -6.13 28.09
C ILE A 28 4.08 -4.89 28.97
N SER A 29 5.29 -4.71 29.52
CA SER A 29 5.63 -3.52 30.31
C SER A 29 5.67 -2.25 29.47
N LEU A 30 6.09 -2.32 28.20
CA LEU A 30 5.97 -1.18 27.26
C LEU A 30 4.49 -0.89 26.89
N CYS A 31 3.64 -1.91 26.83
CA CYS A 31 2.22 -1.73 26.53
C CYS A 31 1.38 -1.38 27.78
N ALA A 32 1.77 -1.85 28.98
CA ALA A 32 1.04 -1.60 30.22
C ALA A 32 1.34 -0.22 30.87
N ALA A 33 2.43 0.44 30.50
CA ALA A 33 2.74 1.79 30.97
C ALA A 33 1.77 2.87 30.45
N GLY A 34 0.85 2.52 29.57
CA GLY A 34 -0.13 3.42 28.96
C GLY A 34 -1.39 3.73 29.77
N HIS A 35 -1.53 3.22 31.02
CA HIS A 35 -2.71 3.48 31.85
C HIS A 35 -2.43 4.25 33.13
N LEU A 36 -1.37 5.03 33.18
CA LEU A 36 -1.24 6.08 34.18
C LEU A 36 -1.85 7.36 33.60
N SER A 37 -3.03 7.68 34.06
CA SER A 37 -3.75 8.94 33.78
C SER A 37 -2.82 10.12 34.06
N ALA A 38 -2.21 10.66 33.03
CA ALA A 38 -1.55 11.95 33.08
C ALA A 38 -2.62 13.03 32.97
N THR A 39 -3.29 13.33 34.07
CA THR A 39 -4.01 14.58 34.25
C THR A 39 -3.03 15.59 34.83
N GLU A 40 -2.11 16.08 34.07
CA GLU A 40 -1.45 17.36 34.31
C GLU A 40 -1.68 18.24 33.09
N ASN A 41 -2.34 19.38 33.33
CA ASN A 41 -2.50 20.47 32.40
C ASN A 41 -1.13 21.03 32.02
N ASN A 42 -0.48 20.46 31.00
CA ASN A 42 0.68 21.06 30.39
C ASN A 42 0.18 22.09 29.36
N PRO A 43 0.49 23.38 29.54
CA PRO A 43 0.05 24.44 28.61
C PRO A 43 0.67 24.33 27.20
N ASN A 44 1.70 23.51 27.03
CA ASN A 44 2.28 23.17 25.74
C ASN A 44 1.80 21.77 25.36
N ASN A 45 0.67 21.69 24.66
CA ASN A 45 0.14 20.43 24.18
C ASN A 45 0.83 20.06 22.85
N ASP A 46 2.13 19.73 22.91
CA ASP A 46 2.99 19.35 21.78
C ASP A 46 2.57 18.00 21.14
N ASN A 47 1.53 17.34 21.70
CA ASN A 47 1.04 16.03 21.28
C ASN A 47 -0.18 16.09 20.34
N LYS A 48 -0.53 17.26 19.81
CA LYS A 48 -1.59 17.37 18.80
C LYS A 48 -1.04 17.18 17.41
N PHE A 49 -1.69 16.34 16.63
CA PHE A 49 -1.47 16.32 15.19
C PHE A 49 -1.79 17.70 14.60
N MET A 50 -0.86 18.25 13.84
CA MET A 50 -1.10 19.48 13.08
C MET A 50 -1.53 19.06 11.67
N GLU A 51 -2.80 19.29 11.34
CA GLU A 51 -3.29 19.09 9.99
C GLU A 51 -2.74 20.19 9.08
N GLU A 52 -2.15 19.81 7.97
CA GLU A 52 -1.72 20.72 6.93
C GLU A 52 -2.91 21.07 6.03
N ASN A 53 -3.19 22.36 5.82
CA ASN A 53 -4.22 22.79 4.89
C ASN A 53 -3.76 22.57 3.45
N LEU A 54 -4.32 21.56 2.79
CA LEU A 54 -4.03 21.23 1.41
C LEU A 54 -4.96 21.98 0.44
N ASN A 55 -4.38 22.52 -0.63
CA ASN A 55 -5.14 23.12 -1.73
C ASN A 55 -5.59 22.03 -2.73
N LEU A 56 -6.73 21.39 -2.43
CA LEU A 56 -7.26 20.30 -3.24
C LEU A 56 -8.00 20.84 -4.48
N ILE A 57 -7.70 20.27 -5.65
CA ILE A 57 -8.38 20.57 -6.92
C ILE A 57 -9.82 20.05 -6.85
N GLN A 58 -10.80 20.92 -6.97
CA GLN A 58 -12.22 20.55 -6.84
C GLN A 58 -12.86 20.10 -8.17
N GLU A 59 -12.28 20.47 -9.30
CA GLU A 59 -12.75 20.06 -10.63
C GLU A 59 -12.57 18.55 -10.80
N TRP A 60 -13.44 17.95 -11.61
CA TRP A 60 -13.31 16.54 -12.00
C TRP A 60 -12.19 16.35 -13.00
N ASP A 61 -10.97 16.15 -12.54
CA ASP A 61 -9.77 15.95 -13.39
C ASP A 61 -9.31 14.49 -13.45
N LYS A 62 -10.24 13.55 -13.28
CA LYS A 62 -9.97 12.12 -13.27
C LYS A 62 -9.93 11.51 -14.67
N THR A 63 -9.21 10.41 -14.82
CA THR A 63 -9.07 9.68 -16.10
C THR A 63 -10.28 8.82 -16.45
N PHE A 64 -11.34 8.90 -15.66
CA PHE A 64 -12.60 8.17 -15.87
C PHE A 64 -13.81 9.10 -15.65
N PRO A 65 -14.97 8.80 -16.24
CA PRO A 65 -16.17 9.63 -16.12
C PRO A 65 -16.74 9.60 -14.69
N GLN A 66 -17.35 10.71 -14.28
CA GLN A 66 -18.05 10.79 -13.01
C GLN A 66 -19.36 10.00 -13.06
N SER A 67 -19.60 9.22 -12.01
CA SER A 67 -20.84 8.47 -11.82
C SER A 67 -21.93 9.33 -11.18
N ASP A 68 -23.15 9.17 -11.67
CA ASP A 68 -24.35 9.77 -11.08
C ASP A 68 -24.93 8.94 -9.91
N LYS A 69 -24.43 7.70 -9.67
CA LYS A 69 -24.89 6.78 -8.63
C LYS A 69 -24.25 7.01 -7.26
N VAL A 70 -23.19 7.81 -7.20
CA VAL A 70 -22.43 8.06 -5.98
C VAL A 70 -22.31 9.55 -5.68
N ASN A 71 -22.19 9.88 -4.39
CA ASN A 71 -21.75 11.19 -3.94
C ASN A 71 -20.22 11.18 -3.83
N HIS A 72 -19.58 12.19 -4.39
CA HIS A 72 -18.13 12.35 -4.35
C HIS A 72 -17.76 13.63 -3.62
N LYS A 73 -16.72 13.58 -2.78
CA LYS A 73 -16.06 14.78 -2.23
C LYS A 73 -14.60 14.48 -1.93
N LYS A 74 -13.76 15.51 -1.97
CA LYS A 74 -12.39 15.41 -1.48
C LYS A 74 -12.34 15.56 0.04
N ILE A 75 -11.47 14.80 0.65
CA ILE A 75 -11.23 14.79 2.10
C ILE A 75 -9.73 14.77 2.39
N THR A 76 -9.37 15.07 3.62
CA THR A 76 -8.02 14.88 4.17
C THR A 76 -8.09 14.05 5.45
N PHE A 77 -7.02 13.34 5.72
CA PHE A 77 -6.75 12.69 7.00
C PHE A 77 -5.23 12.62 7.20
N HIS A 78 -4.76 12.27 8.38
CA HIS A 78 -3.32 12.23 8.67
C HIS A 78 -2.89 10.82 9.08
N ASN A 79 -1.64 10.48 8.77
CA ASN A 79 -1.01 9.28 9.30
C ASN A 79 -0.32 9.56 10.66
N ARG A 80 0.16 8.51 11.34
CA ARG A 80 0.83 8.63 12.64
C ARG A 80 2.15 9.42 12.60
N TYR A 81 2.68 9.68 11.40
CA TYR A 81 3.87 10.52 11.19
C TYR A 81 3.53 12.01 10.99
N GLY A 82 2.23 12.37 11.08
CA GLY A 82 1.75 13.74 10.90
C GLY A 82 1.69 14.20 9.44
N ILE A 83 1.79 13.30 8.48
CA ILE A 83 1.63 13.62 7.06
C ILE A 83 0.14 13.65 6.74
N THR A 84 -0.34 14.76 6.18
CA THR A 84 -1.72 14.91 5.74
C THR A 84 -1.92 14.28 4.37
N LEU A 85 -2.82 13.31 4.28
CA LEU A 85 -3.17 12.59 3.08
C LEU A 85 -4.42 13.19 2.43
N ALA A 86 -4.39 13.33 1.11
CA ALA A 86 -5.53 13.74 0.29
C ALA A 86 -6.24 12.52 -0.29
N ALA A 87 -7.56 12.48 -0.21
CA ALA A 87 -8.36 11.40 -0.76
C ALA A 87 -9.64 11.88 -1.43
N ASP A 88 -10.15 11.04 -2.33
CA ASP A 88 -11.50 11.12 -2.86
C ASP A 88 -12.39 10.14 -2.11
N LEU A 89 -13.45 10.63 -1.49
CA LEU A 89 -14.48 9.86 -0.83
C LEU A 89 -15.66 9.67 -1.78
N TYR A 90 -16.08 8.41 -1.93
CA TYR A 90 -17.27 8.03 -2.71
C TYR A 90 -18.26 7.33 -1.78
N VAL A 91 -19.50 7.86 -1.72
CA VAL A 91 -20.57 7.32 -0.90
C VAL A 91 -21.73 6.94 -1.82
N PRO A 92 -22.26 5.70 -1.77
CA PRO A 92 -23.42 5.31 -2.53
C PRO A 92 -24.60 6.25 -2.26
N LYS A 93 -25.38 6.57 -3.30
CA LYS A 93 -26.66 7.29 -3.11
C LYS A 93 -27.74 6.33 -2.63
N ASN A 94 -28.71 6.87 -1.89
CA ASN A 94 -29.93 6.15 -1.46
C ASN A 94 -29.68 4.92 -0.57
N VAL A 95 -28.59 4.95 0.21
CA VAL A 95 -28.31 3.95 1.26
C VAL A 95 -28.53 4.55 2.63
N THR A 96 -28.93 3.72 3.58
CA THR A 96 -29.18 4.09 4.98
C THR A 96 -28.40 3.18 5.92
N GLY A 97 -28.04 3.69 7.08
CA GLY A 97 -27.27 2.94 8.08
C GLY A 97 -25.76 2.99 7.84
N LYS A 98 -25.04 2.23 8.64
CA LYS A 98 -23.57 2.13 8.54
C LYS A 98 -23.18 1.19 7.42
N LEU A 99 -22.24 1.63 6.59
CA LEU A 99 -21.76 0.90 5.42
C LEU A 99 -20.45 0.16 5.70
N PRO A 100 -20.20 -0.97 5.02
CA PRO A 100 -18.85 -1.49 4.90
C PRO A 100 -17.99 -0.50 4.09
N ALA A 101 -16.71 -0.36 4.47
CA ALA A 101 -15.84 0.62 3.83
C ALA A 101 -14.57 -0.01 3.25
N ILE A 102 -14.03 0.60 2.18
CA ILE A 102 -12.84 0.12 1.51
C ILE A 102 -11.90 1.29 1.24
N ALA A 103 -10.64 1.18 1.71
CA ALA A 103 -9.57 2.11 1.36
C ALA A 103 -8.76 1.56 0.18
N ILE A 104 -8.50 2.40 -0.82
CA ILE A 104 -7.90 1.98 -2.11
C ILE A 104 -6.72 2.89 -2.46
N SER A 105 -5.60 2.31 -2.89
CA SER A 105 -4.47 3.08 -3.41
C SER A 105 -3.69 2.33 -4.50
N GLY A 106 -2.89 3.09 -5.23
CA GLY A 106 -2.06 2.60 -6.33
C GLY A 106 -2.61 2.95 -7.72
N PRO A 107 -1.90 2.60 -8.75
CA PRO A 107 -0.57 1.98 -8.84
C PRO A 107 0.57 2.82 -8.25
N PHE A 108 1.75 2.20 -8.07
CA PHE A 108 2.95 2.88 -7.61
C PHE A 108 3.38 3.96 -8.63
N GLY A 109 3.39 5.22 -8.20
CA GLY A 109 3.64 6.39 -9.06
C GLY A 109 2.41 6.95 -9.78
N ALA A 110 1.23 6.37 -9.56
CA ALA A 110 -0.06 6.94 -9.95
C ALA A 110 -0.61 7.88 -8.85
N VAL A 111 -1.74 8.50 -9.14
CA VAL A 111 -2.53 9.31 -8.21
C VAL A 111 -3.96 8.81 -8.14
N LYS A 112 -4.69 9.23 -7.11
CA LYS A 112 -6.08 8.84 -6.85
C LYS A 112 -7.06 9.18 -7.99
N GLU A 113 -6.69 10.06 -8.89
CA GLU A 113 -7.47 10.43 -10.06
C GLU A 113 -7.37 9.41 -11.22
N GLN A 114 -6.55 8.37 -11.05
CA GLN A 114 -6.34 7.29 -12.03
C GLN A 114 -7.00 5.98 -11.56
N ALA A 115 -6.32 4.83 -11.67
CA ALA A 115 -6.88 3.51 -11.40
C ALA A 115 -7.54 3.37 -10.03
N SER A 116 -6.92 3.85 -8.94
CA SER A 116 -7.51 3.71 -7.60
C SER A 116 -8.86 4.43 -7.46
N GLY A 117 -9.02 5.60 -8.07
CA GLY A 117 -10.29 6.30 -8.10
C GLY A 117 -11.36 5.58 -8.92
N LEU A 118 -10.99 4.98 -10.06
CA LEU A 118 -11.91 4.15 -10.84
C LEU A 118 -12.42 2.96 -10.02
N TYR A 119 -11.52 2.26 -9.33
CA TYR A 119 -11.91 1.15 -8.44
C TYR A 119 -12.81 1.62 -7.30
N ALA A 120 -12.48 2.76 -6.67
CA ALA A 120 -13.25 3.34 -5.58
C ALA A 120 -14.67 3.70 -6.03
N GLN A 121 -14.80 4.43 -7.13
CA GLN A 121 -16.12 4.78 -7.69
C GLN A 121 -16.93 3.53 -8.04
N THR A 122 -16.32 2.56 -8.74
CA THR A 122 -17.01 1.34 -9.18
C THR A 122 -17.48 0.48 -8.01
N LEU A 123 -16.70 0.40 -6.92
CA LEU A 123 -17.11 -0.33 -5.71
C LEU A 123 -18.15 0.47 -4.90
N ALA A 124 -18.10 1.80 -4.93
CA ALA A 124 -19.14 2.61 -4.32
C ALA A 124 -20.49 2.47 -5.04
N GLU A 125 -20.53 2.34 -6.37
CA GLU A 125 -21.74 2.00 -7.12
C GLU A 125 -22.36 0.64 -6.72
N ARG A 126 -21.55 -0.22 -6.09
CA ARG A 126 -21.92 -1.56 -5.62
C ARG A 126 -22.24 -1.63 -4.13
N GLY A 127 -22.34 -0.47 -3.46
CA GLY A 127 -22.85 -0.38 -2.09
C GLY A 127 -21.80 -0.24 -0.99
N PHE A 128 -20.52 -0.06 -1.31
CA PHE A 128 -19.46 0.22 -0.33
C PHE A 128 -19.23 1.72 -0.18
N LEU A 129 -18.92 2.18 1.02
CA LEU A 129 -18.29 3.50 1.16
C LEU A 129 -16.80 3.33 0.83
N THR A 130 -16.26 4.14 -0.08
CA THR A 130 -14.87 3.96 -0.51
C THR A 130 -14.08 5.25 -0.46
N ILE A 131 -12.78 5.13 -0.20
CA ILE A 131 -11.83 6.21 -0.40
C ILE A 131 -10.70 5.77 -1.34
N ALA A 132 -10.32 6.64 -2.28
CA ALA A 132 -9.07 6.52 -3.02
C ALA A 132 -8.13 7.63 -2.54
N PHE A 133 -6.93 7.29 -2.06
CA PHE A 133 -6.02 8.27 -1.50
C PHE A 133 -4.69 8.35 -2.26
N ASP A 134 -4.12 9.56 -2.31
CA ASP A 134 -2.74 9.74 -2.70
C ASP A 134 -1.83 9.35 -1.54
N PRO A 135 -0.77 8.59 -1.80
CA PRO A 135 0.22 8.26 -0.78
C PRO A 135 0.95 9.48 -0.24
N SER A 136 1.50 9.35 0.96
CA SER A 136 2.46 10.31 1.51
C SER A 136 3.50 10.73 0.47
N TYR A 137 3.84 12.01 0.41
CA TYR A 137 4.83 12.64 -0.47
C TYR A 137 4.42 12.77 -1.95
N THR A 138 3.25 12.29 -2.35
CA THR A 138 2.84 12.25 -3.77
C THR A 138 1.45 12.86 -3.99
N GLY A 139 1.11 13.15 -5.24
CA GLY A 139 -0.18 13.71 -5.60
C GLY A 139 -0.50 15.00 -4.84
N GLU A 140 -1.71 15.08 -4.28
CA GLU A 140 -2.16 16.19 -3.42
C GLU A 140 -1.86 15.97 -1.93
N SER A 141 -1.36 14.78 -1.52
CA SER A 141 -0.92 14.53 -0.15
C SER A 141 0.34 15.31 0.20
N SER A 142 0.51 15.65 1.48
CA SER A 142 1.67 16.38 1.97
C SER A 142 2.91 15.50 2.16
N GLY A 143 3.90 16.02 2.84
CA GLY A 143 5.18 15.39 3.14
C GLY A 143 6.34 15.96 2.35
N GLN A 144 7.48 16.13 3.06
CA GLN A 144 8.73 16.65 2.49
C GLN A 144 9.89 15.70 2.84
N PRO A 145 10.86 15.54 1.91
CA PRO A 145 10.84 16.04 0.54
C PRO A 145 9.80 15.35 -0.32
N ARG A 146 9.35 15.98 -1.40
CA ARG A 146 8.35 15.41 -2.31
C ARG A 146 8.88 14.17 -3.03
N TYR A 147 7.97 13.32 -3.48
CA TYR A 147 8.23 12.17 -4.36
C TYR A 147 9.08 11.06 -3.72
N VAL A 148 9.09 10.99 -2.41
CA VAL A 148 9.68 9.88 -1.65
C VAL A 148 8.76 8.67 -1.67
N ALA A 149 9.34 7.48 -1.79
CA ALA A 149 8.69 6.23 -1.50
C ALA A 149 9.37 5.56 -0.29
N SER A 150 8.57 5.09 0.65
CA SER A 150 9.04 4.44 1.86
C SER A 150 8.18 3.21 2.17
N PRO A 151 8.77 2.02 2.35
CA PRO A 151 8.00 0.81 2.67
C PRO A 151 7.21 0.93 3.97
N ASP A 152 7.75 1.62 4.98
CA ASP A 152 7.10 1.82 6.27
C ASP A 152 5.97 2.86 6.17
N ILE A 153 6.28 4.08 5.73
CA ILE A 153 5.32 5.18 5.69
C ILE A 153 4.17 4.89 4.71
N ASN A 154 4.48 4.31 3.55
CA ASN A 154 3.44 3.98 2.58
C ASN A 154 2.57 2.79 3.02
N THR A 155 3.08 1.85 3.80
CA THR A 155 2.24 0.83 4.46
C THR A 155 1.33 1.49 5.50
N GLU A 156 1.86 2.40 6.31
CA GLU A 156 1.12 3.16 7.32
C GLU A 156 -0.03 3.97 6.72
N ASP A 157 0.11 4.48 5.49
CA ASP A 157 -0.96 5.24 4.82
C ASP A 157 -2.27 4.44 4.71
N PHE A 158 -2.22 3.10 4.59
CA PHE A 158 -3.41 2.24 4.68
C PHE A 158 -4.00 2.21 6.09
N SER A 159 -3.17 2.08 7.13
CA SER A 159 -3.66 2.10 8.52
C SER A 159 -4.27 3.45 8.88
N ALA A 160 -3.69 4.55 8.42
CA ALA A 160 -4.27 5.89 8.56
C ALA A 160 -5.63 6.03 7.85
N ALA A 161 -5.79 5.41 6.68
CA ALA A 161 -7.07 5.34 6.00
C ALA A 161 -8.11 4.54 6.80
N VAL A 162 -7.69 3.45 7.46
CA VAL A 162 -8.53 2.66 8.38
C VAL A 162 -8.91 3.48 9.61
N ASP A 163 -7.98 4.27 10.18
CA ASP A 163 -8.27 5.19 11.29
C ASP A 163 -9.38 6.17 10.91
N TYR A 164 -9.22 6.84 9.76
CA TYR A 164 -10.22 7.77 9.25
C TYR A 164 -11.60 7.10 9.05
N LEU A 165 -11.62 5.93 8.39
CA LEU A 165 -12.87 5.21 8.14
C LEU A 165 -13.53 4.74 9.44
N SER A 166 -12.74 4.30 10.42
CA SER A 166 -13.26 3.81 11.71
C SER A 166 -13.89 4.90 12.58
N THR A 167 -13.55 6.18 12.34
CA THR A 167 -14.08 7.31 13.10
C THR A 167 -15.34 7.92 12.48
N ARG A 168 -15.80 7.43 11.33
CA ARG A 168 -16.98 7.95 10.63
C ARG A 168 -18.28 7.35 11.17
N ASP A 169 -19.29 8.18 11.32
CA ASP A 169 -20.62 7.76 11.79
C ASP A 169 -21.39 6.90 10.80
N ASP A 170 -21.10 7.04 9.49
CA ASP A 170 -21.71 6.29 8.38
C ASP A 170 -20.94 5.02 7.99
N VAL A 171 -19.86 4.66 8.71
CA VAL A 171 -19.07 3.44 8.51
C VAL A 171 -19.26 2.47 9.67
N ASP A 172 -19.37 1.19 9.35
CA ASP A 172 -19.23 0.11 10.33
C ASP A 172 -17.74 -0.23 10.49
N ALA A 173 -17.17 0.16 11.62
CA ALA A 173 -15.74 0.00 11.91
C ALA A 173 -15.28 -1.49 11.96
N GLU A 174 -16.20 -2.43 12.14
CA GLU A 174 -15.90 -3.86 12.07
C GLU A 174 -15.94 -4.43 10.64
N ARG A 175 -16.27 -3.58 9.64
CA ARG A 175 -16.46 -3.98 8.25
C ARG A 175 -15.59 -3.16 7.30
N ILE A 176 -14.27 -3.09 7.59
CA ILE A 176 -13.30 -2.34 6.79
C ILE A 176 -12.39 -3.28 6.01
N GLY A 177 -12.30 -3.05 4.71
CA GLY A 177 -11.38 -3.71 3.79
C GLY A 177 -10.42 -2.72 3.14
N ILE A 178 -9.39 -3.26 2.49
CA ILE A 178 -8.44 -2.48 1.70
C ILE A 178 -8.23 -3.10 0.32
N LEU A 179 -7.84 -2.26 -0.65
CA LEU A 179 -7.48 -2.71 -1.99
C LEU A 179 -6.22 -2.00 -2.47
N GLY A 180 -5.21 -2.77 -2.84
CA GLY A 180 -3.95 -2.25 -3.39
C GLY A 180 -3.73 -2.66 -4.83
N ILE A 181 -3.34 -1.70 -5.70
CA ILE A 181 -3.08 -1.94 -7.11
C ILE A 181 -1.58 -1.84 -7.39
N CYS A 182 -1.00 -2.76 -8.15
CA CYS A 182 0.42 -2.77 -8.52
C CYS A 182 1.32 -2.80 -7.26
N GLY A 183 2.29 -1.91 -7.12
CA GLY A 183 3.15 -1.82 -5.92
C GLY A 183 2.37 -1.63 -4.62
N TRP A 184 1.20 -1.01 -4.67
CA TRP A 184 0.31 -0.87 -3.52
C TRP A 184 -0.38 -2.17 -3.11
N GLY A 185 -0.41 -3.17 -3.98
CA GLY A 185 -0.81 -4.53 -3.61
C GLY A 185 0.11 -5.16 -2.57
N GLY A 186 1.44 -4.98 -2.73
CA GLY A 186 2.41 -5.42 -1.73
C GLY A 186 2.29 -4.65 -0.41
N MET A 187 2.06 -3.32 -0.46
CA MET A 187 1.81 -2.50 0.74
C MET A 187 0.51 -2.91 1.43
N ALA A 188 -0.55 -3.25 0.67
CA ALA A 188 -1.81 -3.72 1.24
C ALA A 188 -1.64 -5.05 1.98
N LEU A 189 -0.87 -6.00 1.45
CA LEU A 189 -0.54 -7.24 2.16
C LEU A 189 0.26 -6.97 3.43
N ASN A 190 1.23 -6.06 3.39
CA ASN A 190 1.98 -5.66 4.58
C ASN A 190 1.07 -4.99 5.63
N ALA A 191 0.17 -4.10 5.20
CA ALA A 191 -0.80 -3.47 6.09
C ALA A 191 -1.74 -4.50 6.72
N ALA A 192 -2.22 -5.50 5.95
CA ALA A 192 -3.05 -6.59 6.48
C ALA A 192 -2.33 -7.48 7.51
N ALA A 193 -1.00 -7.59 7.43
CA ALA A 193 -0.19 -8.30 8.44
C ALA A 193 0.00 -7.48 9.74
N ILE A 194 -0.05 -6.15 9.64
CA ILE A 194 0.19 -5.24 10.78
C ILE A 194 -1.12 -4.83 11.45
N ASP A 195 -2.16 -4.50 10.67
CA ASP A 195 -3.40 -3.90 11.16
C ASP A 195 -4.54 -4.93 11.21
N THR A 196 -4.84 -5.40 12.42
CA THR A 196 -5.88 -6.43 12.65
C THR A 196 -7.32 -5.94 12.44
N ARG A 197 -7.54 -4.63 12.24
CA ARG A 197 -8.85 -4.05 11.90
C ARG A 197 -9.22 -4.29 10.44
N ILE A 198 -8.24 -4.60 9.60
CA ILE A 198 -8.46 -4.94 8.19
C ILE A 198 -9.03 -6.35 8.09
N LYS A 199 -10.31 -6.47 7.68
CA LYS A 199 -11.04 -7.74 7.62
C LYS A 199 -10.90 -8.45 6.28
N ALA A 200 -10.67 -7.70 5.21
CA ALA A 200 -10.53 -8.23 3.85
C ALA A 200 -9.56 -7.38 3.03
N THR A 201 -8.69 -8.04 2.28
CA THR A 201 -7.69 -7.38 1.42
C THR A 201 -7.80 -7.89 0.00
N VAL A 202 -7.90 -6.99 -0.97
CA VAL A 202 -7.79 -7.31 -2.39
C VAL A 202 -6.50 -6.72 -2.95
N THR A 203 -5.78 -7.49 -3.75
CA THR A 203 -4.66 -6.97 -4.55
C THR A 203 -4.94 -7.17 -6.03
N ALA A 204 -4.71 -6.13 -6.83
CA ALA A 204 -4.80 -6.21 -8.29
C ALA A 204 -3.40 -6.03 -8.89
N THR A 205 -2.97 -7.00 -9.70
CA THR A 205 -1.67 -6.97 -10.41
C THR A 205 -0.48 -6.59 -9.52
N MET A 206 -0.40 -7.21 -8.32
CA MET A 206 0.49 -6.86 -7.22
C MET A 206 1.97 -6.95 -7.59
N TYR A 207 2.76 -5.99 -7.06
CA TYR A 207 4.21 -6.05 -6.98
C TYR A 207 4.68 -6.13 -5.52
N ASP A 208 5.69 -6.95 -5.27
CA ASP A 208 6.54 -6.79 -4.10
C ASP A 208 7.64 -5.75 -4.41
N MET A 209 7.40 -4.50 -4.01
CA MET A 209 8.33 -3.40 -4.27
C MET A 209 9.67 -3.58 -3.58
N SER A 210 9.72 -4.28 -2.44
CA SER A 210 11.00 -4.60 -1.78
C SER A 210 11.80 -5.64 -2.57
N ARG A 211 11.14 -6.69 -3.06
CA ARG A 211 11.79 -7.74 -3.86
C ARG A 211 12.33 -7.20 -5.19
N VAL A 212 11.52 -6.40 -5.92
CA VAL A 212 11.99 -5.88 -7.21
C VAL A 212 13.15 -4.90 -7.06
N ASN A 213 13.17 -4.08 -6.01
CA ASN A 213 14.28 -3.18 -5.74
C ASN A 213 15.53 -3.91 -5.23
N ALA A 214 15.36 -5.00 -4.46
CA ALA A 214 16.47 -5.77 -3.92
C ALA A 214 17.05 -6.78 -4.92
N ASN A 215 16.20 -7.42 -5.71
CA ASN A 215 16.58 -8.58 -6.52
C ASN A 215 16.43 -8.34 -8.03
N GLY A 216 15.84 -7.21 -8.45
CA GLY A 216 15.50 -6.95 -9.84
C GLY A 216 14.31 -7.81 -10.34
N TYR A 217 13.95 -7.66 -11.60
CA TYR A 217 12.94 -8.51 -12.23
C TYR A 217 13.42 -9.97 -12.31
N PHE A 218 12.54 -10.89 -11.96
CA PHE A 218 12.82 -12.33 -11.96
C PHE A 218 14.03 -12.74 -11.10
N ASP A 219 14.29 -11.96 -10.03
CA ASP A 219 15.42 -12.13 -9.11
C ASP A 219 16.80 -12.18 -9.83
N SER A 220 16.95 -11.38 -10.88
CA SER A 220 18.15 -11.34 -11.72
C SER A 220 19.35 -10.68 -11.06
N MET A 221 19.17 -9.99 -9.93
CA MET A 221 20.22 -9.24 -9.23
C MET A 221 20.81 -10.07 -8.09
N ASN A 222 22.09 -10.37 -8.15
CA ASN A 222 22.84 -11.04 -7.09
C ASN A 222 23.34 -10.04 -6.00
N ALA A 223 24.06 -10.53 -5.01
CA ALA A 223 24.57 -9.72 -3.90
C ALA A 223 25.55 -8.62 -4.35
N ASP A 224 26.41 -8.91 -5.35
CA ASP A 224 27.40 -7.95 -5.85
C ASP A 224 26.71 -6.84 -6.64
N ALA A 225 25.77 -7.15 -7.51
CA ALA A 225 24.96 -6.18 -8.23
C ALA A 225 24.16 -5.30 -7.26
N ARG A 226 23.60 -5.86 -6.20
CA ARG A 226 22.90 -5.14 -5.15
C ARG A 226 23.83 -4.24 -4.34
N HIS A 227 25.06 -4.69 -4.07
CA HIS A 227 26.08 -3.87 -3.42
C HIS A 227 26.45 -2.66 -4.30
N GLU A 228 26.66 -2.87 -5.59
CA GLU A 228 26.97 -1.81 -6.54
C GLU A 228 25.80 -0.80 -6.66
N LEU A 229 24.57 -1.26 -6.71
CA LEU A 229 23.38 -0.38 -6.67
C LEU A 229 23.37 0.49 -5.40
N ARG A 230 23.63 -0.10 -4.21
CA ARG A 230 23.75 0.68 -2.97
C ARG A 230 24.87 1.73 -3.04
N ARG A 231 26.02 1.37 -3.62
CA ARG A 231 27.14 2.30 -3.78
C ARG A 231 26.74 3.50 -4.64
N GLN A 232 26.04 3.28 -5.75
CA GLN A 232 25.56 4.35 -6.64
C GLN A 232 24.51 5.23 -5.94
N LEU A 233 23.55 4.63 -5.24
CA LEU A 233 22.53 5.36 -4.51
C LEU A 233 23.11 6.16 -3.33
N ASN A 234 24.13 5.64 -2.65
CA ASN A 234 24.83 6.36 -1.58
C ASN A 234 25.66 7.53 -2.13
N ALA A 235 26.28 7.39 -3.30
CA ALA A 235 26.92 8.51 -3.99
C ALA A 235 25.89 9.61 -4.33
N GLN A 236 24.70 9.23 -4.84
CA GLN A 236 23.63 10.18 -5.11
C GLN A 236 23.17 10.90 -3.83
N ARG A 237 23.05 10.20 -2.69
CA ARG A 237 22.72 10.85 -1.39
C ARG A 237 23.71 11.93 -1.03
N THR A 238 25.01 11.70 -1.26
CA THR A 238 26.06 12.68 -0.99
C THR A 238 25.93 13.91 -1.88
N GLU A 239 25.59 13.71 -3.17
CA GLU A 239 25.33 14.82 -4.10
C GLU A 239 24.07 15.60 -3.69
N ASP A 240 22.97 14.90 -3.38
CA ASP A 240 21.74 15.53 -2.93
C ASP A 240 21.96 16.39 -1.67
N TYR A 241 22.73 15.87 -0.69
CA TYR A 241 23.09 16.60 0.52
C TYR A 241 23.95 17.85 0.22
N ARG A 242 24.95 17.69 -0.65
CA ARG A 242 25.86 18.80 -1.03
C ARG A 242 25.11 19.92 -1.73
N ASN A 243 24.15 19.57 -2.58
CA ASN A 243 23.40 20.52 -3.40
C ASN A 243 22.16 21.08 -2.68
N GLY A 244 21.78 20.55 -1.51
CA GLY A 244 20.54 20.91 -0.82
C GLY A 244 19.26 20.58 -1.60
N THR A 245 19.35 19.63 -2.55
CA THR A 245 18.27 19.18 -3.42
C THR A 245 18.31 17.65 -3.54
N PHE A 246 17.32 17.06 -4.18
CA PHE A 246 17.32 15.63 -4.46
C PHE A 246 17.02 15.38 -5.94
N ALA A 247 17.73 14.40 -6.51
CA ALA A 247 17.53 13.98 -7.89
C ALA A 247 16.28 13.11 -8.03
N LEU A 248 15.58 13.25 -9.15
CA LEU A 248 14.43 12.40 -9.52
C LEU A 248 14.87 11.36 -10.57
N GLY A 249 14.18 10.22 -10.55
CA GLY A 249 14.38 9.15 -11.52
C GLY A 249 13.27 8.10 -11.47
N GLY A 250 13.29 7.16 -12.41
CA GLY A 250 12.44 5.97 -12.37
C GLY A 250 10.97 6.19 -12.68
N GLY A 251 10.59 7.17 -13.46
CA GLY A 251 9.26 7.26 -14.09
C GLY A 251 9.15 6.35 -15.33
N VAL A 252 7.98 6.34 -15.96
CA VAL A 252 7.81 5.66 -17.25
C VAL A 252 8.59 6.42 -18.32
N VAL A 253 9.38 5.67 -19.08
CA VAL A 253 10.26 6.23 -20.12
C VAL A 253 9.48 6.94 -21.20
N ASP A 254 9.96 8.11 -21.64
CA ASP A 254 9.43 8.89 -22.76
C ASP A 254 10.56 9.75 -23.34
N PRO A 255 10.88 9.68 -24.66
CA PRO A 255 10.21 8.86 -25.67
C PRO A 255 10.39 7.36 -25.49
N LEU A 256 9.41 6.58 -25.98
CA LEU A 256 9.46 5.13 -25.92
C LEU A 256 10.55 4.57 -26.85
N PRO A 257 11.54 3.78 -26.33
CA PRO A 257 12.54 3.14 -27.18
C PRO A 257 11.88 2.16 -28.18
N ALA A 258 12.42 2.09 -29.41
CA ALA A 258 11.87 1.23 -30.46
C ALA A 258 11.90 -0.26 -30.11
N ASP A 259 12.91 -0.70 -29.37
CA ASP A 259 13.15 -2.07 -28.91
C ASP A 259 12.63 -2.33 -27.48
N ALA A 260 11.83 -1.42 -26.92
CA ALA A 260 11.31 -1.56 -25.56
C ALA A 260 10.54 -2.90 -25.39
N PRO A 261 10.73 -3.59 -24.26
CA PRO A 261 9.92 -4.76 -23.90
C PRO A 261 8.42 -4.45 -23.88
N GLN A 262 7.58 -5.47 -24.12
CA GLN A 262 6.13 -5.25 -24.22
C GLN A 262 5.55 -4.56 -22.98
N PHE A 263 5.93 -4.96 -21.78
CA PHE A 263 5.43 -4.33 -20.54
C PHE A 263 5.81 -2.84 -20.42
N VAL A 264 6.96 -2.42 -20.96
CA VAL A 264 7.35 -1.00 -21.01
C VAL A 264 6.45 -0.24 -21.99
N LYS A 265 6.10 -0.86 -23.13
CA LYS A 265 5.13 -0.32 -24.10
C LYS A 265 3.75 -0.18 -23.46
N ASP A 266 3.32 -1.17 -22.68
CA ASP A 266 2.03 -1.16 -21.99
C ASP A 266 1.97 -0.04 -20.94
N TYR A 267 3.02 0.17 -20.15
CA TYR A 267 3.10 1.29 -19.20
C TYR A 267 3.12 2.64 -19.92
N HIS A 268 3.89 2.77 -21.01
CA HIS A 268 3.90 4.00 -21.80
C HIS A 268 2.50 4.30 -22.36
N ALA A 269 1.81 3.30 -22.93
CA ALA A 269 0.46 3.44 -23.48
C ALA A 269 -0.56 3.87 -22.40
N TYR A 270 -0.38 3.50 -21.15
CA TYR A 270 -1.22 3.98 -20.05
C TYR A 270 -0.80 5.38 -19.59
N TYR A 271 0.44 5.57 -19.13
CA TYR A 271 0.85 6.78 -18.41
C TYR A 271 1.18 7.98 -19.30
N LYS A 272 1.56 7.76 -20.57
CA LYS A 272 2.04 8.80 -21.50
C LYS A 272 1.03 9.17 -22.60
N THR A 273 -0.17 8.59 -22.55
CA THR A 273 -1.25 8.87 -23.50
C THR A 273 -2.53 9.31 -22.75
N PRO A 274 -3.54 9.87 -23.45
CA PRO A 274 -4.81 10.24 -22.81
C PRO A 274 -5.55 9.11 -22.08
N ARG A 275 -5.16 7.84 -22.30
CA ARG A 275 -5.74 6.68 -21.60
C ARG A 275 -5.64 6.81 -20.08
N GLY A 276 -4.49 7.19 -19.57
CA GLY A 276 -4.27 7.26 -18.11
C GLY A 276 -3.28 8.36 -17.71
N TYR A 277 -2.88 9.27 -18.61
CA TYR A 277 -2.04 10.40 -18.26
C TYR A 277 -2.70 11.28 -17.18
N HIS A 278 -1.95 11.65 -16.18
CA HIS A 278 -2.38 12.64 -15.19
C HIS A 278 -1.22 13.57 -14.80
N LYS A 279 -1.49 14.88 -14.71
CA LYS A 279 -0.48 15.91 -14.46
C LYS A 279 0.26 15.76 -13.11
N ARG A 280 -0.38 15.13 -12.10
CA ARG A 280 0.21 14.89 -10.77
C ARG A 280 0.86 13.51 -10.63
N SER A 281 0.66 12.60 -11.59
CA SER A 281 1.24 11.26 -11.55
C SER A 281 2.73 11.30 -11.83
N LEU A 282 3.53 10.65 -10.99
CA LEU A 282 4.98 10.56 -11.16
C LEU A 282 5.34 9.78 -12.42
N ASN A 283 4.62 8.70 -12.70
CA ASN A 283 4.84 7.90 -13.91
C ASN A 283 4.50 8.65 -15.19
N SER A 284 3.56 9.60 -15.12
CA SER A 284 3.23 10.45 -16.26
C SER A 284 4.25 11.58 -16.48
N ASN A 285 4.99 12.02 -15.46
CA ASN A 285 5.80 13.25 -15.53
C ASN A 285 7.26 13.06 -15.07
N HIS A 286 7.52 12.92 -13.76
CA HIS A 286 8.86 13.21 -13.21
C HIS A 286 9.60 12.00 -12.66
N GLY A 287 8.89 11.01 -12.13
CA GLY A 287 9.50 9.93 -11.37
C GLY A 287 9.70 10.24 -9.89
N TRP A 288 10.38 9.35 -9.20
CA TRP A 288 10.57 9.31 -7.76
C TRP A 288 11.87 9.99 -7.32
N ASN A 289 11.96 10.34 -6.03
CA ASN A 289 13.25 10.59 -5.40
C ASN A 289 14.18 9.38 -5.64
N LYS A 290 15.30 9.63 -6.31
CA LYS A 290 16.19 8.61 -6.87
C LYS A 290 16.79 7.68 -5.80
N THR A 291 16.83 8.12 -4.53
CA THR A 291 17.38 7.33 -3.42
C THR A 291 16.33 6.51 -2.66
N SER A 292 15.04 6.62 -3.00
CA SER A 292 13.96 5.84 -2.39
C SER A 292 14.20 4.31 -2.40
N PRO A 293 14.83 3.69 -3.42
CA PRO A 293 15.10 2.26 -3.42
C PRO A 293 15.92 1.76 -2.22
N LEU A 294 16.75 2.59 -1.60
CA LEU A 294 17.59 2.20 -0.46
C LEU A 294 16.80 1.59 0.69
N SER A 295 15.62 2.16 1.00
CA SER A 295 14.76 1.62 2.06
C SER A 295 14.16 0.27 1.64
N PHE A 296 13.65 0.16 0.42
CA PHE A 296 13.04 -1.08 -0.09
C PHE A 296 14.02 -2.24 -0.18
N ILE A 297 15.29 -1.99 -0.54
CA ILE A 297 16.33 -3.03 -0.64
C ILE A 297 16.50 -3.77 0.69
N ASN A 298 16.36 -3.08 1.82
CA ASN A 298 16.65 -3.65 3.15
C ASN A 298 15.41 -3.89 4.03
N MET A 299 14.20 -3.59 3.53
CA MET A 299 12.95 -3.72 4.29
C MET A 299 11.95 -4.59 3.49
N PRO A 300 12.08 -5.93 3.58
CA PRO A 300 11.19 -6.83 2.87
C PRO A 300 9.77 -6.78 3.46
N ILE A 301 8.83 -6.21 2.70
CA ILE A 301 7.47 -5.93 3.16
C ILE A 301 6.58 -7.16 3.33
N LEU A 302 6.93 -8.31 2.75
CA LEU A 302 6.15 -9.54 2.86
C LEU A 302 6.75 -10.56 3.83
N SER A 303 7.56 -10.10 4.81
CA SER A 303 8.24 -10.98 5.78
C SER A 303 7.28 -11.75 6.67
N TYR A 304 6.15 -11.18 7.01
CA TYR A 304 5.12 -11.75 7.89
C TYR A 304 3.78 -11.93 7.19
N SER A 305 3.78 -12.06 5.86
CA SER A 305 2.55 -12.27 5.07
C SER A 305 1.86 -13.60 5.39
N ASP A 306 2.58 -14.58 5.88
CA ASP A 306 2.07 -15.87 6.38
C ASP A 306 1.28 -15.75 7.70
N GLU A 307 1.39 -14.62 8.41
CA GLU A 307 0.63 -14.34 9.62
C GLU A 307 -0.71 -13.62 9.37
N ILE A 308 -1.01 -13.24 8.12
CA ILE A 308 -2.29 -12.58 7.76
C ILE A 308 -3.46 -13.53 8.01
N ARG A 309 -4.32 -13.20 8.98
CA ARG A 309 -5.50 -13.99 9.33
C ARG A 309 -6.76 -13.57 8.58
N SER A 310 -6.86 -12.30 8.20
CA SER A 310 -7.98 -11.76 7.44
C SER A 310 -8.04 -12.34 6.01
N ALA A 311 -9.20 -12.24 5.35
CA ALA A 311 -9.40 -12.76 4.01
C ALA A 311 -8.54 -12.01 2.97
N VAL A 312 -7.99 -12.73 1.99
CA VAL A 312 -7.19 -12.15 0.90
C VAL A 312 -7.63 -12.69 -0.46
N LEU A 313 -7.91 -11.78 -1.39
CA LEU A 313 -8.11 -12.08 -2.81
C LEU A 313 -7.01 -11.40 -3.63
N MET A 314 -6.23 -12.19 -4.35
CA MET A 314 -5.20 -11.69 -5.25
C MET A 314 -5.63 -11.87 -6.71
N LEU A 315 -5.62 -10.78 -7.48
CA LEU A 315 -5.97 -10.75 -8.90
C LEU A 315 -4.72 -10.46 -9.73
N HIS A 316 -4.44 -11.25 -10.76
CA HIS A 316 -3.32 -10.96 -11.66
C HIS A 316 -3.63 -11.38 -13.10
N GLY A 317 -3.11 -10.59 -14.07
CA GLY A 317 -3.25 -10.94 -15.48
C GLY A 317 -2.33 -12.11 -15.87
N GLU A 318 -2.84 -13.03 -16.69
CA GLU A 318 -2.08 -14.20 -17.17
C GLU A 318 -0.81 -13.80 -17.90
N LYS A 319 -0.88 -12.74 -18.74
CA LYS A 319 0.24 -12.24 -19.56
C LYS A 319 1.07 -11.15 -18.87
N ALA A 320 0.74 -10.80 -17.63
CA ALA A 320 1.49 -9.79 -16.91
C ALA A 320 2.89 -10.30 -16.57
N HIS A 321 3.93 -9.52 -16.93
CA HIS A 321 5.33 -9.82 -16.62
C HIS A 321 5.59 -9.93 -15.11
N SER A 322 4.72 -9.30 -14.30
CA SER A 322 4.78 -9.26 -12.83
C SER A 322 3.99 -10.38 -12.14
N ARG A 323 3.40 -11.31 -12.88
CA ARG A 323 2.52 -12.37 -12.34
C ARG A 323 3.19 -13.18 -11.23
N TYR A 324 4.47 -13.48 -11.36
CA TYR A 324 5.23 -14.26 -10.39
C TYR A 324 5.25 -13.62 -8.97
N PHE A 325 5.13 -12.30 -8.84
CA PHE A 325 5.03 -11.66 -7.53
C PHE A 325 3.78 -12.12 -6.76
N SER A 326 2.63 -12.15 -7.44
CA SER A 326 1.39 -12.63 -6.80
C SER A 326 1.43 -14.13 -6.53
N GLU A 327 1.93 -14.93 -7.47
CA GLU A 327 2.02 -16.40 -7.30
C GLU A 327 2.93 -16.78 -6.12
N ASP A 328 4.08 -16.11 -5.99
CA ASP A 328 5.02 -16.39 -4.91
C ASP A 328 4.57 -15.83 -3.56
N ALA A 329 3.91 -14.67 -3.54
CA ALA A 329 3.30 -14.14 -2.32
C ALA A 329 2.15 -15.04 -1.85
N PHE A 330 1.28 -15.48 -2.76
CA PHE A 330 0.17 -16.37 -2.44
C PHE A 330 0.62 -17.70 -1.79
N LYS A 331 1.73 -18.27 -2.24
CA LYS A 331 2.32 -19.50 -1.65
C LYS A 331 2.69 -19.34 -0.18
N LYS A 332 2.93 -18.11 0.29
CA LYS A 332 3.27 -17.84 1.71
C LYS A 332 2.03 -17.69 2.58
N LEU A 333 0.89 -17.25 2.00
CA LEU A 333 -0.33 -17.02 2.76
C LEU A 333 -0.87 -18.32 3.36
N GLN A 334 -1.36 -18.24 4.60
CA GLN A 334 -1.92 -19.38 5.33
C GLN A 334 -3.43 -19.23 5.54
N GLY A 335 -4.13 -20.36 5.66
CA GLY A 335 -5.58 -20.41 5.88
C GLY A 335 -6.38 -20.65 4.61
N ASP A 336 -7.68 -20.94 4.77
CA ASP A 336 -8.63 -21.30 3.71
C ASP A 336 -9.40 -20.10 3.12
N ASN A 337 -9.20 -18.91 3.70
CA ASN A 337 -9.79 -17.64 3.26
C ASN A 337 -8.87 -16.84 2.34
N LYS A 338 -8.03 -17.52 1.57
CA LYS A 338 -7.08 -16.94 0.62
C LYS A 338 -7.38 -17.43 -0.78
N GLU A 339 -7.40 -16.53 -1.75
CA GLU A 339 -7.68 -16.84 -3.15
C GLU A 339 -6.74 -16.11 -4.09
N LEU A 340 -6.25 -16.81 -5.11
CA LEU A 340 -5.53 -16.24 -6.25
C LEU A 340 -6.33 -16.50 -7.52
N LEU A 341 -6.71 -15.44 -8.23
CA LEU A 341 -7.39 -15.50 -9.52
C LEU A 341 -6.47 -14.95 -10.61
N ILE A 342 -6.09 -15.82 -11.54
CA ILE A 342 -5.37 -15.44 -12.75
C ILE A 342 -6.38 -15.19 -13.86
N ILE A 343 -6.34 -13.98 -14.43
CA ILE A 343 -7.29 -13.50 -15.44
C ILE A 343 -6.74 -13.84 -16.84
N PRO A 344 -7.39 -14.73 -17.59
CA PRO A 344 -6.89 -15.17 -18.88
C PRO A 344 -6.70 -14.02 -19.86
N GLY A 345 -5.58 -14.02 -20.56
CA GLY A 345 -5.27 -13.05 -21.62
C GLY A 345 -4.91 -11.65 -21.18
N ALA A 346 -5.16 -11.27 -19.92
CA ALA A 346 -4.90 -9.93 -19.41
C ALA A 346 -3.41 -9.66 -19.18
N ASN A 347 -2.94 -8.45 -19.49
CA ASN A 347 -1.63 -7.95 -19.11
C ASN A 347 -1.70 -7.17 -17.78
N HIS A 348 -0.59 -6.54 -17.38
CA HIS A 348 -0.51 -5.81 -16.12
C HIS A 348 -1.44 -4.60 -16.07
N VAL A 349 -1.43 -3.76 -17.12
CA VAL A 349 -2.18 -2.49 -17.13
C VAL A 349 -3.66 -2.65 -17.54
N ASP A 350 -4.07 -3.83 -18.00
CA ASP A 350 -5.48 -4.12 -18.22
C ASP A 350 -6.27 -4.07 -16.90
N LEU A 351 -5.60 -4.38 -15.77
CA LEU A 351 -6.21 -4.26 -14.45
C LEU A 351 -6.15 -2.83 -13.87
N TYR A 352 -5.76 -1.82 -14.64
CA TYR A 352 -5.79 -0.43 -14.20
C TYR A 352 -7.12 0.25 -14.55
N ASP A 353 -7.62 0.04 -15.76
CA ASP A 353 -8.72 0.81 -16.33
C ASP A 353 -9.69 0.02 -17.23
N ASN A 354 -9.36 -1.22 -17.61
CA ASN A 354 -10.22 -2.01 -18.47
C ASN A 354 -11.33 -2.68 -17.66
N ILE A 355 -12.49 -2.01 -17.55
CA ILE A 355 -13.63 -2.47 -16.76
C ILE A 355 -14.24 -3.79 -17.26
N GLU A 356 -14.01 -4.17 -18.52
CA GLU A 356 -14.46 -5.46 -19.07
C GLU A 356 -13.54 -6.61 -18.64
N VAL A 357 -12.29 -6.31 -18.26
CA VAL A 357 -11.29 -7.29 -17.81
C VAL A 357 -11.23 -7.38 -16.29
N ILE A 358 -11.34 -6.24 -15.59
CA ILE A 358 -11.32 -6.19 -14.13
C ILE A 358 -12.55 -6.93 -13.58
N PRO A 359 -12.39 -8.00 -12.79
CA PRO A 359 -13.52 -8.82 -12.34
C PRO A 359 -14.24 -8.17 -11.14
N PHE A 360 -14.83 -6.96 -11.33
CA PHE A 360 -15.49 -6.21 -10.27
C PHE A 360 -16.59 -7.01 -9.56
N GLY A 361 -17.34 -7.85 -10.28
CA GLY A 361 -18.34 -8.74 -9.66
C GLY A 361 -17.72 -9.79 -8.70
N LYS A 362 -16.48 -10.24 -8.94
CA LYS A 362 -15.77 -11.13 -8.02
C LYS A 362 -15.25 -10.35 -6.81
N ILE A 363 -14.71 -9.14 -7.02
CA ILE A 363 -14.25 -8.24 -5.94
C ILE A 363 -15.41 -7.90 -5.00
N GLU A 364 -16.55 -7.53 -5.57
CA GLU A 364 -17.78 -7.23 -4.83
C GLU A 364 -18.23 -8.41 -3.96
N ARG A 365 -18.34 -9.60 -4.56
CA ARG A 365 -18.73 -10.82 -3.80
C ARG A 365 -17.74 -11.12 -2.67
N PHE A 366 -16.44 -11.02 -2.94
CA PHE A 366 -15.41 -11.27 -1.94
C PHE A 366 -15.55 -10.32 -0.74
N PHE A 367 -15.72 -9.01 -0.98
CA PHE A 367 -15.91 -8.06 0.11
C PHE A 367 -17.25 -8.29 0.84
N ASN A 368 -18.34 -8.57 0.13
CA ASN A 368 -19.64 -8.87 0.75
C ASN A 368 -19.62 -10.12 1.64
N GLU A 369 -18.80 -11.12 1.30
CA GLU A 369 -18.64 -12.35 2.06
C GLU A 369 -17.77 -12.16 3.30
N ASN A 370 -16.78 -11.25 3.27
CA ASN A 370 -15.76 -11.11 4.29
C ASN A 370 -15.87 -9.82 5.14
N LEU A 371 -16.76 -8.88 4.77
CA LEU A 371 -17.11 -7.68 5.53
C LEU A 371 -18.53 -7.80 6.11
N ARG A 372 -18.78 -8.86 6.91
CA ARG A 372 -20.08 -9.13 7.55
C ARG A 372 -20.08 -8.79 9.01
#